data_af005bba736273249f7fb4865cfdecf4
#
_entry.id   af005bba736273249f7fb4865cfdecf4
#
_cell.length_a   1.000
_cell.length_b   1.000
_cell.length_c   1.000
_cell.angle_alpha   90.00
_cell.angle_beta   90.00
_cell.angle_gamma   90.00
#
_symmetry.space_group_name_H-M   'P 1'
#
loop_
_entity.id
_entity.type
_entity.pdbx_description
1 polymer ?
#
loop_
_entity_poly.entity_id
_entity_poly.type
_entity_poly.pdbx_seq_one_letter_code
_entity_poly.pdbx_strand_id
1 'polypeptide(L)'
;HNALKSDDGAFAFLDFEYAGWDDPAKLVGDAFNQVKVPIPPDFYPVFRDAFAARSAWPEAAAARCDLMRAVYGVKWVLIILNDFIPMDERRRAFAADTSDRRATQLAAARVKFADVAGAYQNMSVS
;
A
#
# COMPACT_ATOMS: atom_id res chain seq x y z
N HIS A 1 -3.99 -10.28 -7.92
CA HIS A 1 -5.04 -10.82 -8.82
C HIS A 1 -5.66 -9.78 -9.74
N ASN A 2 -5.32 -8.50 -9.60
CA ASN A 2 -5.80 -7.45 -10.50
C ASN A 2 -4.81 -7.18 -11.66
N ALA A 3 -3.86 -8.08 -11.89
CA ALA A 3 -2.95 -8.04 -13.02
C ALA A 3 -2.79 -9.45 -13.60
N LEU A 4 -2.84 -9.54 -14.90
CA LEU A 4 -2.58 -10.76 -15.67
C LEU A 4 -1.30 -10.57 -16.46
N LYS A 5 -0.49 -11.61 -16.54
CA LYS A 5 0.69 -11.67 -17.41
C LYS A 5 0.42 -12.71 -18.48
N SER A 6 0.56 -12.33 -19.75
CA SER A 6 0.49 -13.23 -20.88
C SER A 6 1.82 -13.94 -21.14
N ASP A 7 1.79 -14.99 -21.93
CA ASP A 7 2.98 -15.80 -22.23
C ASP A 7 4.06 -15.03 -22.99
N ASP A 8 3.69 -14.00 -23.74
CA ASP A 8 4.59 -13.05 -24.42
C ASP A 8 5.19 -11.98 -23.48
N GLY A 9 4.81 -12.01 -22.19
CA GLY A 9 5.29 -11.10 -21.16
C GLY A 9 4.52 -9.79 -21.04
N ALA A 10 3.46 -9.57 -21.79
CA ALA A 10 2.62 -8.40 -21.64
C ALA A 10 1.78 -8.45 -20.36
N PHE A 11 1.46 -7.28 -19.80
CA PHE A 11 0.61 -7.15 -18.61
C PHE A 11 -0.71 -6.50 -18.96
N ALA A 12 -1.81 -7.08 -18.48
CA ALA A 12 -3.14 -6.48 -18.47
C ALA A 12 -3.57 -6.23 -17.02
N PHE A 13 -4.06 -5.01 -16.74
CA PHE A 13 -4.61 -4.67 -15.44
C PHE A 13 -6.13 -4.73 -15.49
N LEU A 14 -6.74 -5.20 -14.41
CA LEU A 14 -8.18 -5.40 -14.25
C LEU A 14 -8.67 -4.63 -13.03
N ASP A 15 -10.01 -4.56 -12.87
CA ASP A 15 -10.65 -4.05 -11.67
C ASP A 15 -10.38 -2.56 -11.41
N PHE A 16 -10.84 -1.73 -12.35
CA PHE A 16 -10.71 -0.26 -12.29
C PHE A 16 -11.91 0.42 -11.61
N GLU A 17 -12.74 -0.31 -10.85
CA GLU A 17 -13.96 0.25 -10.25
C GLU A 17 -13.69 1.42 -9.28
N TYR A 18 -12.49 1.47 -8.70
CA TYR A 18 -12.03 2.58 -7.85
C TYR A 18 -11.05 3.53 -8.55
N ALA A 19 -10.90 3.40 -9.88
CA ALA A 19 -10.04 4.32 -10.62
C ALA A 19 -10.70 5.69 -10.71
N GLY A 20 -9.93 6.74 -10.46
CA GLY A 20 -10.42 8.10 -10.46
C GLY A 20 -9.30 9.13 -10.27
N TRP A 21 -9.70 10.38 -10.11
CA TRP A 21 -8.77 11.45 -9.78
C TRP A 21 -8.33 11.32 -8.33
N ASP A 22 -7.03 11.14 -8.11
CA ASP A 22 -6.43 11.00 -6.80
C ASP A 22 -5.00 11.56 -6.82
N ASP A 23 -4.35 11.63 -5.67
CA ASP A 23 -2.94 11.99 -5.56
C ASP A 23 -2.09 10.95 -6.32
N PRO A 24 -1.34 11.37 -7.33
CA PRO A 24 -0.53 10.43 -8.10
C PRO A 24 0.54 9.71 -7.25
N ALA A 25 1.03 10.29 -6.15
CA ALA A 25 1.94 9.62 -5.21
C ALA A 25 1.30 8.41 -4.52
N LYS A 26 -0.03 8.29 -4.53
CA LYS A 26 -0.77 7.14 -4.02
C LYS A 26 -0.38 5.85 -4.72
N LEU A 27 -0.17 5.88 -6.04
CA LEU A 27 0.25 4.69 -6.79
C LEU A 27 1.54 4.10 -6.21
N VAL A 28 2.54 4.95 -6.00
CA VAL A 28 3.83 4.54 -5.42
C VAL A 28 3.66 4.13 -3.96
N GLY A 29 2.93 4.94 -3.18
CA GLY A 29 2.66 4.67 -1.77
C GLY A 29 1.93 3.34 -1.55
N ASP A 30 0.86 3.07 -2.28
CA ASP A 30 0.10 1.83 -2.15
C ASP A 30 0.90 0.60 -2.63
N ALA A 31 1.68 0.72 -3.71
CA ALA A 31 2.52 -0.37 -4.22
C ALA A 31 3.51 -0.89 -3.16
N PHE A 32 4.15 0.01 -2.42
CA PHE A 32 5.17 -0.35 -1.43
C PHE A 32 4.63 -0.53 -0.01
N ASN A 33 3.37 -0.23 0.23
CA ASN A 33 2.76 -0.42 1.55
C ASN A 33 1.81 -1.62 1.62
N GLN A 34 1.37 -2.18 0.48
CA GLN A 34 0.50 -3.35 0.45
C GLN A 34 1.21 -4.57 1.08
N VAL A 35 0.42 -5.42 1.79
CA VAL A 35 0.99 -6.47 2.65
C VAL A 35 0.91 -7.89 2.08
N LYS A 36 0.06 -8.13 1.08
CA LYS A 36 -0.16 -9.49 0.55
C LYS A 36 0.94 -9.97 -0.38
N VAL A 37 1.47 -9.06 -1.21
CA VAL A 37 2.56 -9.35 -2.15
C VAL A 37 3.54 -8.19 -2.06
N PRO A 38 4.37 -8.11 -1.00
CA PRO A 38 5.25 -6.99 -0.77
C PRO A 38 6.29 -6.86 -1.88
N ILE A 39 6.46 -5.63 -2.36
CA ILE A 39 7.57 -5.30 -3.26
C ILE A 39 8.81 -5.06 -2.38
N PRO A 40 9.97 -5.67 -2.71
CA PRO A 40 11.19 -5.42 -1.95
C PRO A 40 11.52 -3.94 -1.88
N PRO A 41 11.89 -3.41 -0.69
CA PRO A 41 12.13 -1.98 -0.49
C PRO A 41 13.19 -1.38 -1.40
N ASP A 42 14.17 -2.17 -1.81
CA ASP A 42 15.27 -1.76 -2.68
C ASP A 42 14.80 -1.29 -4.07
N PHE A 43 13.61 -1.73 -4.50
CA PHE A 43 13.01 -1.25 -5.74
C PHE A 43 12.33 0.11 -5.62
N TYR A 44 12.16 0.63 -4.40
CA TYR A 44 11.45 1.89 -4.19
C TYR A 44 12.06 3.08 -4.97
N PRO A 45 13.38 3.36 -4.90
CA PRO A 45 13.97 4.47 -5.63
C PRO A 45 13.73 4.37 -7.13
N VAL A 46 13.97 3.19 -7.70
CA VAL A 46 13.81 2.96 -9.15
C VAL A 46 12.36 3.16 -9.58
N PHE A 47 11.40 2.65 -8.81
CA PHE A 47 9.97 2.78 -9.12
C PHE A 47 9.51 4.23 -8.98
N ARG A 48 9.89 4.92 -7.88
CA ARG A 48 9.61 6.33 -7.63
C ARG A 48 10.15 7.21 -8.76
N ASP A 49 11.39 7.02 -9.15
CA ASP A 49 12.04 7.86 -10.15
C ASP A 49 11.45 7.62 -11.55
N ALA A 50 11.16 6.37 -11.90
CA ALA A 50 10.47 6.05 -13.16
C ALA A 50 9.04 6.63 -13.21
N PHE A 51 8.35 6.68 -12.08
CA PHE A 51 7.06 7.34 -11.94
C PHE A 51 7.21 8.87 -12.07
N ALA A 52 8.12 9.46 -11.31
CA ALA A 52 8.35 10.90 -11.27
C ALA A 52 8.77 11.46 -12.63
N ALA A 53 9.58 10.73 -13.40
CA ALA A 53 10.01 11.12 -14.74
C ALA A 53 8.86 11.35 -15.74
N ARG A 54 7.66 10.85 -15.44
CA ARG A 54 6.43 11.06 -16.24
C ARG A 54 5.63 12.27 -15.82
N SER A 55 6.03 12.95 -14.74
CA SER A 55 5.40 14.17 -14.26
C SER A 55 5.97 15.40 -14.99
N ALA A 56 5.18 16.48 -15.05
CA ALA A 56 5.64 17.79 -15.50
C ALA A 56 6.71 18.38 -14.54
N TRP A 57 6.76 17.91 -13.30
CA TRP A 57 7.73 18.35 -12.27
C TRP A 57 8.33 17.13 -11.57
N PRO A 58 9.32 16.46 -12.18
CA PRO A 58 9.86 15.19 -11.68
C PRO A 58 10.40 15.25 -10.24
N GLU A 59 11.17 16.28 -9.91
CA GLU A 59 11.75 16.44 -8.58
C GLU A 59 10.67 16.62 -7.50
N ALA A 60 9.69 17.46 -7.77
CA ALA A 60 8.57 17.68 -6.86
C ALA A 60 7.70 16.41 -6.71
N ALA A 61 7.51 15.64 -7.79
CA ALA A 61 6.79 14.39 -7.77
C ALA A 61 7.53 13.32 -6.94
N ALA A 62 8.85 13.22 -7.08
CA ALA A 62 9.67 12.31 -6.28
C ALA A 62 9.61 12.68 -4.79
N ALA A 63 9.84 13.96 -4.45
CA ALA A 63 9.76 14.44 -3.08
C ALA A 63 8.36 14.22 -2.46
N ARG A 64 7.30 14.38 -3.25
CA ARG A 64 5.94 14.09 -2.81
C ARG A 64 5.73 12.60 -2.53
N CYS A 65 6.27 11.72 -3.37
CA CYS A 65 6.22 10.27 -3.12
C CYS A 65 6.89 9.91 -1.78
N ASP A 66 8.07 10.47 -1.52
CA ASP A 66 8.80 10.24 -0.29
C ASP A 66 8.01 10.72 0.94
N LEU A 67 7.49 11.95 0.90
CA LEU A 67 6.67 12.52 1.96
C LEU A 67 5.40 11.69 2.22
N MET A 68 4.69 11.31 1.17
CA MET A 68 3.41 10.62 1.28
C MET A 68 3.55 9.14 1.60
N ARG A 69 4.74 8.55 1.51
CA ARG A 69 4.99 7.14 1.80
C ARG A 69 4.52 6.74 3.20
N ALA A 70 4.84 7.56 4.20
CA ALA A 70 4.43 7.33 5.59
C ALA A 70 2.91 7.45 5.76
N VAL A 71 2.28 8.44 5.10
CA VAL A 71 0.83 8.65 5.15
C VAL A 71 0.09 7.44 4.58
N TYR A 72 0.51 6.93 3.42
CA TYR A 72 -0.04 5.71 2.84
C TYR A 72 0.28 4.46 3.67
N GLY A 73 1.40 4.45 4.38
CA GLY A 73 1.71 3.42 5.37
C GLY A 73 0.67 3.37 6.49
N VAL A 74 0.32 4.51 7.09
CA VAL A 74 -0.76 4.60 8.09
C VAL A 74 -2.10 4.16 7.50
N LYS A 75 -2.44 4.60 6.30
CA LYS A 75 -3.65 4.13 5.59
C LYS A 75 -3.69 2.59 5.52
N TRP A 76 -2.59 1.94 5.19
CA TRP A 76 -2.53 0.48 5.11
C TRP A 76 -2.66 -0.21 6.47
N VAL A 77 -2.16 0.39 7.57
CA VAL A 77 -2.45 -0.07 8.93
C VAL A 77 -3.96 -0.06 9.18
N LEU A 78 -4.65 1.02 8.82
CA LEU A 78 -6.11 1.12 8.96
C LEU A 78 -6.85 0.09 8.09
N ILE A 79 -6.38 -0.17 6.87
CA ILE A 79 -6.95 -1.22 6.00
C ILE A 79 -6.83 -2.61 6.65
N ILE A 80 -5.69 -2.92 7.26
CA ILE A 80 -5.50 -4.19 7.98
C ILE A 80 -6.49 -4.27 9.16
N LEU A 81 -6.74 -3.16 9.83
CA LEU A 81 -7.66 -3.07 10.97
C LEU A 81 -9.15 -3.03 10.59
N ASN A 82 -9.51 -2.98 9.30
CA ASN A 82 -10.90 -3.00 8.86
C ASN A 82 -11.69 -4.22 9.36
N ASP A 83 -10.99 -5.32 9.69
CA ASP A 83 -11.62 -6.52 10.28
C ASP A 83 -12.25 -6.27 11.67
N PHE A 84 -11.90 -5.14 12.30
CA PHE A 84 -12.45 -4.74 13.60
C PHE A 84 -13.67 -3.82 13.47
N ILE A 85 -14.05 -3.41 12.25
CA ILE A 85 -15.22 -2.55 12.02
C ILE A 85 -16.49 -3.42 11.98
N PRO A 86 -17.50 -3.16 12.86
CA PRO A 86 -18.68 -4.03 13.00
C PRO A 86 -19.55 -4.13 11.75
N MET A 87 -19.57 -3.10 10.90
CA MET A 87 -20.45 -3.07 9.72
C MET A 87 -20.17 -4.16 8.68
N ASP A 88 -18.98 -4.72 8.69
CA ASP A 88 -18.58 -5.79 7.77
C ASP A 88 -18.75 -7.21 8.36
N GLU A 89 -19.14 -7.35 9.62
CA GLU A 89 -19.30 -8.66 10.27
C GLU A 89 -20.34 -9.55 9.57
N ARG A 90 -21.44 -8.96 9.06
CA ARG A 90 -22.50 -9.72 8.35
C ARG A 90 -22.03 -10.31 7.02
N ARG A 91 -21.11 -9.66 6.34
CA ARG A 91 -20.49 -10.19 5.09
C ARG A 91 -19.43 -11.26 5.37
N ARG A 92 -18.81 -11.20 6.53
CA ARG A 92 -17.66 -12.05 6.92
C ARG A 92 -18.07 -13.24 7.77
N ALA A 93 -19.28 -13.27 8.32
CA ALA A 93 -19.81 -14.37 9.14
C ALA A 93 -19.88 -15.72 8.39
N PHE A 94 -19.74 -15.71 7.06
CA PHE A 94 -19.65 -16.93 6.25
C PHE A 94 -18.22 -17.49 6.14
N ALA A 95 -17.20 -16.83 6.67
CA ALA A 95 -15.82 -17.31 6.66
C ALA A 95 -15.42 -17.74 8.06
N ALA A 96 -14.98 -18.99 8.18
CA ALA A 96 -14.62 -19.67 9.42
C ALA A 96 -13.69 -18.87 10.34
N ASP A 97 -13.86 -19.09 11.65
CA ASP A 97 -13.03 -18.71 12.80
C ASP A 97 -12.54 -17.24 12.84
N THR A 98 -13.42 -16.38 13.39
CA THR A 98 -13.18 -14.92 13.48
C THR A 98 -12.14 -14.54 14.54
N SER A 99 -11.89 -15.36 15.57
CA SER A 99 -10.97 -15.01 16.68
C SER A 99 -9.51 -15.08 16.25
N ASP A 100 -9.11 -16.16 15.62
CA ASP A 100 -7.75 -16.39 15.11
C ASP A 100 -7.38 -15.36 14.02
N ARG A 101 -8.35 -15.02 13.18
CA ARG A 101 -8.17 -14.02 12.14
C ARG A 101 -7.93 -12.63 12.73
N ARG A 102 -8.71 -12.20 13.74
CA ARG A 102 -8.50 -10.89 14.39
C ARG A 102 -7.15 -10.79 15.08
N ALA A 103 -6.71 -11.84 15.77
CA ALA A 103 -5.39 -11.89 16.38
C ALA A 103 -4.28 -11.72 15.32
N THR A 104 -4.38 -12.44 14.22
CA THR A 104 -3.45 -12.36 13.08
C THR A 104 -3.42 -10.96 12.47
N GLN A 105 -4.59 -10.35 12.22
CA GLN A 105 -4.69 -9.01 11.67
C GLN A 105 -4.12 -7.95 12.61
N LEU A 106 -4.36 -8.07 13.93
CA LEU A 106 -3.79 -7.16 14.90
C LEU A 106 -2.26 -7.26 14.94
N ALA A 107 -1.71 -8.48 14.90
CA ALA A 107 -0.28 -8.68 14.83
C ALA A 107 0.33 -8.06 13.55
N ALA A 108 -0.30 -8.29 12.39
CA ALA A 108 0.12 -7.69 11.13
C ALA A 108 0.05 -6.15 11.15
N ALA A 109 -1.00 -5.58 11.73
CA ALA A 109 -1.14 -4.12 11.87
C ALA A 109 -0.05 -3.52 12.77
N ARG A 110 0.32 -4.21 13.87
CA ARG A 110 1.42 -3.77 14.76
C ARG A 110 2.77 -3.78 14.06
N VAL A 111 3.07 -4.84 13.30
CA VAL A 111 4.31 -4.92 12.51
C VAL A 111 4.35 -3.79 11.50
N LYS A 112 3.28 -3.62 10.70
CA LYS A 112 3.19 -2.54 9.71
C LYS A 112 3.33 -1.16 10.34
N PHE A 113 2.71 -0.92 11.49
CA PHE A 113 2.83 0.36 12.19
C PHE A 113 4.26 0.62 12.66
N ALA A 114 4.96 -0.38 13.19
CA ALA A 114 6.36 -0.25 13.60
C ALA A 114 7.27 0.12 12.42
N ASP A 115 7.07 -0.53 11.26
CA ASP A 115 7.80 -0.22 10.02
C ASP A 115 7.58 1.23 9.57
N VAL A 116 6.33 1.69 9.59
CA VAL A 116 5.96 3.07 9.21
C VAL A 116 6.56 4.08 10.18
N ALA A 117 6.49 3.82 11.49
CA ALA A 117 7.03 4.71 12.51
C ALA A 117 8.57 4.81 12.41
N GLY A 118 9.25 3.68 12.19
CA GLY A 118 10.70 3.66 11.98
C GLY A 118 11.13 4.43 10.72
N ALA A 119 10.41 4.26 9.63
CA ALA A 119 10.67 5.00 8.40
C ALA A 119 10.49 6.52 8.58
N TYR A 120 9.45 6.94 9.32
CA TYR A 120 9.20 8.36 9.61
C TYR A 120 10.30 8.98 10.47
N GLN A 121 10.78 8.28 11.50
CA GLN A 121 11.87 8.77 12.35
C GLN A 121 13.14 9.02 11.55
N ASN A 122 13.49 8.14 10.63
CA ASN A 122 14.67 8.29 9.76
C ASN A 122 14.56 9.49 8.80
N MET A 123 13.36 9.84 8.36
CA MET A 123 13.12 11.02 7.51
C MET A 123 13.27 12.34 8.29
N SER A 124 13.02 12.36 9.60
CA SER A 124 13.05 13.56 10.43
C SER A 124 14.46 13.95 10.86
N VAL A 125 15.45 13.09 10.63
CA VAL A 125 16.86 13.26 11.07
C VAL A 125 17.77 13.65 9.88
N SER A 126 17.25 13.66 8.65
CA SER A 126 17.98 14.03 7.42
C SER A 126 17.65 15.44 6.98
#